data_9e20c4bb3db80f06c9cba2033fadf1f4
#
_entry.id   9e20c4bb3db80f06c9cba2033fadf1f4
#
_cell.length_a   1.000
_cell.length_b   1.000
_cell.length_c   1.000
_cell.angle_alpha   90.00
_cell.angle_beta   90.00
_cell.angle_gamma   90.00
#
_symmetry.space_group_name_H-M   'P 1'
#
loop_
_entity.id
_entity.type
_entity.pdbx_description
1 polymer ?
#
loop_
_entity_poly.entity_id
_entity_poly.type
_entity_poly.pdbx_seq_one_letter_code
_entity_poly.pdbx_strand_id
1 'polypeptide(L)' 'MTLVTAFHTDDEKGDQLVYHNQSECWSGKEVINNGHYAAGILPGSRLCEHCEVIEKAGK' A
#
# COMPACT_ATOMS: atom_id res chain seq x y z
N MET A 1 5.73 14.12 1.17
CA MET A 1 5.02 12.85 1.08
C MET A 1 3.86 12.81 2.03
N THR A 2 2.76 12.21 1.63
CA THR A 2 1.53 12.24 2.41
C THR A 2 1.19 10.85 2.92
N LEU A 3 1.10 10.73 4.24
CA LEU A 3 0.58 9.53 4.88
C LEU A 3 -0.91 9.44 4.60
N VAL A 4 -1.37 8.29 4.11
CA VAL A 4 -2.78 8.06 3.81
C VAL A 4 -3.28 6.88 4.62
N THR A 5 -4.61 6.74 4.70
CA THR A 5 -5.22 5.58 5.34
C THR A 5 -4.69 4.31 4.67
N ALA A 6 -4.30 3.34 5.48
CA ALA A 6 -3.75 2.09 4.96
C ALA A 6 -4.75 1.40 4.02
N PHE A 7 -4.23 0.85 2.94
CA PHE A 7 -5.03 0.13 1.95
C PHE A 7 -4.21 -1.01 1.35
N HIS A 8 -4.89 -1.90 0.67
CA HIS A 8 -4.25 -3.06 0.03
C HIS A 8 -4.97 -3.38 -1.26
N THR A 9 -4.40 -4.27 -2.08
CA THR A 9 -5.08 -4.74 -3.28
C THR A 9 -6.03 -5.88 -2.92
N ASP A 10 -7.19 -5.92 -3.57
CA ASP A 10 -8.12 -7.05 -3.46
C ASP A 10 -7.99 -8.00 -4.65
N ASP A 11 -6.99 -7.78 -5.51
CA ASP A 11 -6.71 -8.64 -6.65
C ASP A 11 -6.12 -9.96 -6.18
N GLU A 12 -6.76 -11.08 -6.54
CA GLU A 12 -6.29 -12.40 -6.17
C GLU A 12 -4.88 -12.70 -6.70
N LYS A 13 -4.51 -12.06 -7.81
CA LYS A 13 -3.19 -12.21 -8.42
C LYS A 13 -2.18 -11.28 -7.82
N GLY A 14 -2.61 -10.32 -7.02
CA GLY A 14 -1.73 -9.37 -6.36
C GLY A 14 -1.31 -9.85 -4.97
N ASP A 15 -0.47 -9.06 -4.33
CA ASP A 15 0.00 -9.36 -2.98
C ASP A 15 -0.95 -8.74 -1.96
N GLN A 16 -2.00 -9.48 -1.60
CA GLN A 16 -3.03 -9.01 -0.68
C GLN A 16 -2.50 -8.86 0.76
N LEU A 17 -1.38 -9.48 1.07
CA LEU A 17 -0.80 -9.43 2.41
C LEU A 17 0.21 -8.29 2.56
N VAL A 18 0.19 -7.33 1.64
CA VAL A 18 1.02 -6.13 1.73
C VAL A 18 0.08 -4.93 1.72
N TYR A 19 0.17 -4.08 2.74
CA TYR A 19 -0.62 -2.86 2.77
C TYR A 19 0.25 -1.64 2.47
N HIS A 20 -0.38 -0.56 2.03
CA HIS A 20 0.28 0.68 1.65
C HIS A 20 -0.28 1.82 2.48
N ASN A 21 0.56 2.76 2.87
CA ASN A 21 0.13 3.93 3.63
C ASN A 21 0.79 5.23 3.16
N GLN A 22 1.42 5.20 1.99
CA GLN A 22 2.06 6.38 1.41
C GLN A 22 1.46 6.67 0.04
N SER A 23 1.04 7.92 -0.19
CA SER A 23 0.45 8.33 -1.46
C SER A 23 1.45 8.24 -2.62
N GLU A 24 2.73 8.33 -2.32
CA GLU A 24 3.79 8.29 -3.32
C GLU A 24 4.30 6.88 -3.61
N CYS A 25 3.78 5.87 -2.93
CA CYS A 25 4.21 4.49 -3.13
C CYS A 25 3.85 4.03 -4.55
N TRP A 26 4.84 3.56 -5.27
CA TRP A 26 4.65 3.08 -6.64
C TRP A 26 3.63 1.94 -6.70
N SER A 27 3.82 0.93 -5.88
CA SER A 27 2.91 -0.22 -5.85
C SER A 27 1.51 0.19 -5.39
N GLY A 28 1.42 1.13 -4.46
CA GLY A 28 0.15 1.66 -4.01
C GLY A 28 -0.59 2.38 -5.13
N LYS A 29 0.12 3.17 -5.93
CA LYS A 29 -0.47 3.85 -7.07
C LYS A 29 -1.04 2.85 -8.08
N GLU A 30 -0.34 1.75 -8.31
CA GLU A 30 -0.82 0.70 -9.22
C GLU A 30 -2.10 0.07 -8.70
N VAL A 31 -2.20 -0.18 -7.41
CA VAL A 31 -3.42 -0.72 -6.80
C VAL A 31 -4.61 0.19 -7.10
N ILE A 32 -4.43 1.48 -6.92
CA ILE A 32 -5.48 2.47 -7.17
C ILE A 32 -5.84 2.52 -8.65
N ASN A 33 -4.83 2.56 -9.52
CA ASN A 33 -5.05 2.69 -10.97
C ASN A 33 -5.72 1.45 -11.57
N ASN A 34 -5.45 0.28 -11.00
CA ASN A 34 -6.05 -0.97 -11.48
C ASN A 34 -7.47 -1.20 -10.94
N GLY A 35 -7.93 -0.33 -10.05
CA GLY A 35 -9.27 -0.44 -9.51
C GLY A 35 -9.44 -1.53 -8.45
N HIS A 36 -8.35 -2.03 -7.91
CA HIS A 36 -8.37 -3.07 -6.87
C HIS A 36 -8.14 -2.51 -5.47
N TYR A 37 -8.46 -1.25 -5.27
CA TYR A 37 -8.30 -0.59 -3.99
C TYR A 37 -9.25 -1.17 -2.94
N ALA A 38 -8.69 -1.54 -1.79
CA ALA A 38 -9.46 -1.99 -0.65
C ALA A 38 -8.87 -1.34 0.60
N ALA A 39 -9.69 -0.58 1.32
CA ALA A 39 -9.23 0.13 2.52
C ALA A 39 -8.98 -0.85 3.67
N GLY A 40 -8.02 -0.52 4.53
CA GLY A 40 -7.74 -1.28 5.73
C GLY A 40 -6.54 -2.22 5.59
N ILE A 41 -6.30 -2.96 6.66
CA ILE A 41 -5.16 -3.88 6.77
C ILE A 41 -5.69 -5.27 7.04
N LEU A 42 -5.31 -6.24 6.21
CA LEU A 42 -5.69 -7.63 6.43
C LEU A 42 -4.86 -8.26 7.55
N PRO A 43 -5.44 -9.20 8.32
CA PRO A 43 -4.68 -9.94 9.34
C PRO A 43 -3.47 -10.63 8.71
N GLY A 44 -2.32 -10.48 9.35
CA GLY A 44 -1.09 -11.09 8.87
C GLY A 44 -0.38 -10.34 7.76
N SER A 45 -0.91 -9.19 7.32
CA SER A 45 -0.27 -8.39 6.29
C SER A 45 0.89 -7.58 6.87
N ARG A 46 1.77 -7.14 5.99
CA ARG A 46 2.93 -6.32 6.34
C ARG A 46 2.96 -5.05 5.52
N LEU A 47 3.71 -4.06 6.00
CA LEU A 47 3.88 -2.82 5.27
C LEU A 47 4.70 -3.06 4.00
N CYS A 48 4.27 -2.46 2.91
CA CYS A 48 4.99 -2.50 1.64
C CYS A 48 6.41 -1.95 1.82
N GLU A 49 7.39 -2.59 1.22
CA GLU A 49 8.79 -2.17 1.31
C GLU A 49 8.99 -0.75 0.77
N HIS A 50 8.31 -0.40 -0.30
CA HIS A 50 8.37 0.95 -0.85
C HIS A 50 7.80 1.98 0.10
N CYS A 51 6.68 1.67 0.75
CA CYS A 51 6.09 2.55 1.74
C CYS A 51 7.03 2.74 2.93
N GLU A 52 7.69 1.68 3.35
CA GLU A 52 8.66 1.74 4.44
C GLU A 52 9.82 2.65 4.09
N VAL A 53 10.37 2.52 2.89
CA VAL A 53 11.47 3.37 2.43
C VAL A 53 11.05 4.83 2.37
N ILE A 54 9.86 5.10 1.83
CA ILE A 54 9.33 6.46 1.73
C ILE A 54 9.15 7.06 3.12
N GLU A 55 8.61 6.28 4.05
CA GLU A 55 8.41 6.74 5.42
C GLU A 55 9.73 7.11 6.08
N LYS A 56 10.75 6.29 5.90
CA LYS A 56 12.08 6.58 6.46
C LYS A 56 12.73 7.79 5.79
N ALA A 57 12.59 7.91 4.48
CA ALA A 57 13.17 9.02 3.72
C ALA A 57 12.44 10.33 3.98
N GLY A 58 11.16 10.27 4.31
CA GLY A 58 10.33 11.45 4.55
C GLY A 58 10.58 12.14 5.88
N LYS A 59 11.48 11.65 6.67
CA LYS A 59 11.86 12.26 7.95
C LYS A 59 13.15 13.09 7.82
#